data_3ec3100839e56dbc5eaa3b753560a080
#
_entry.id   3ec3100839e56dbc5eaa3b753560a080
#
_cell.length_a   1.000
_cell.length_b   1.000
_cell.length_c   1.000
_cell.angle_alpha   90.00
_cell.angle_beta   90.00
_cell.angle_gamma   90.00
#
_symmetry.space_group_name_H-M   'P 1'
#
loop_
_entity.id
_entity.type
_entity.pdbx_description
1 polymer ?
#
loop_
_entity_poly.entity_id
_entity_poly.type
_entity_poly.pdbx_seq_one_letter_code
_entity_poly.pdbx_strand_id
1 'polypeptide(L)'
;MDMTREIRIEEGKLKVVFEIQENGVVELKQFDPAGRMDVKERDRGEEDFYPITEIQITGRGTRGMHAYKHNVSGGATDFVYQSHEVLENEKGKELVIHTATEYGVKGEYHMQFYANVAAVQVWTTLKNEGTEEIGLEYVSSFIYQGLCQSGEKPYFEKTSIYTPHNSWDCESQWRKNDCREINLSGMAVNGFNTPGFGMNRYCYGGHSSWSTCEYLPMGICEDEECKVTYFFQVEHSGQWLIEYGPSTGERLYVALSGATETEHGWWKNLKPGDTFTTVPAGFGVADGDVNEAMAELTEYRRKIRRPNEDDEKLNVVFNDYMNCLMGDPTEEKEKAIIDKAAAMGCEYYCLDCGWYDKGFWWDRVGEWKESPERFPNTLKAVCDYAKEKGMVMGLWLEIEVMGVACELANKLPDDWFICRHGKRHIDNKRYLLDFRNPEVRKYCMDVVDRLIKDYGVGYFK
;
A
#
# COMPACT_ATOMS: atom_id res chain seq x y z
N MET A 1 23.28 -24.72 -27.58
CA MET A 1 22.45 -23.56 -27.92
C MET A 1 21.54 -23.35 -26.74
N ASP A 2 21.97 -22.49 -25.84
CA ASP A 2 21.17 -22.10 -24.68
C ASP A 2 19.96 -21.34 -25.18
N MET A 3 18.79 -21.94 -25.04
CA MET A 3 17.55 -21.24 -25.26
C MET A 3 17.18 -20.53 -23.93
N THR A 4 17.68 -19.34 -23.74
CA THR A 4 17.15 -18.44 -22.70
C THR A 4 15.65 -18.38 -22.90
N ARG A 5 14.89 -18.83 -21.92
CA ARG A 5 13.44 -18.81 -22.01
C ARG A 5 12.97 -17.42 -21.58
N GLU A 6 12.48 -16.64 -22.52
CA GLU A 6 11.90 -15.32 -22.23
C GLU A 6 10.37 -15.38 -22.28
N ILE A 7 9.74 -14.66 -21.35
CA ILE A 7 8.32 -14.28 -21.42
C ILE A 7 8.30 -12.81 -21.76
N ARG A 8 7.78 -12.46 -22.95
CA ARG A 8 7.73 -11.09 -23.45
C ARG A 8 6.30 -10.67 -23.65
N ILE A 9 5.94 -9.52 -23.07
CA ILE A 9 4.62 -8.90 -23.20
C ILE A 9 4.81 -7.46 -23.63
N GLU A 10 4.20 -7.10 -24.76
CA GLU A 10 3.99 -5.71 -25.15
C GLU A 10 2.48 -5.45 -25.08
N GLU A 11 2.06 -4.56 -24.20
CA GLU A 11 0.67 -4.19 -24.01
C GLU A 11 0.52 -2.69 -23.93
N GLY A 12 -0.16 -2.12 -24.92
CA GLY A 12 -0.40 -0.69 -25.00
C GLY A 12 0.90 0.14 -24.97
N LYS A 13 1.16 0.76 -23.83
CA LYS A 13 2.33 1.64 -23.62
C LYS A 13 3.54 0.94 -22.98
N LEU A 14 3.43 -0.36 -22.66
CA LEU A 14 4.43 -1.09 -21.89
C LEU A 14 5.10 -2.21 -22.69
N LYS A 15 6.39 -2.38 -22.43
CA LYS A 15 7.18 -3.55 -22.81
C LYS A 15 7.79 -4.18 -21.56
N VAL A 16 7.42 -5.42 -21.31
CA VAL A 16 7.87 -6.18 -20.13
C VAL A 16 8.50 -7.48 -20.60
N VAL A 17 9.71 -7.78 -20.09
CA VAL A 17 10.46 -8.99 -20.43
C VAL A 17 10.90 -9.68 -19.15
N PHE A 18 10.51 -10.93 -19.00
CA PHE A 18 11.02 -11.83 -17.96
C PHE A 18 12.01 -12.83 -18.60
N GLU A 19 13.02 -13.19 -17.85
CA GLU A 19 13.99 -14.20 -18.21
C GLU A 19 13.90 -15.36 -17.22
N ILE A 20 13.83 -16.58 -17.74
CA ILE A 20 13.88 -17.80 -16.94
C ILE A 20 15.32 -18.31 -17.00
N GLN A 21 16.03 -18.20 -15.89
CA GLN A 21 17.43 -18.59 -15.74
C GLN A 21 17.60 -20.10 -15.86
N GLU A 22 18.84 -20.57 -16.09
CA GLU A 22 19.15 -22.02 -16.20
C GLU A 22 18.75 -22.83 -14.95
N ASN A 23 18.87 -22.21 -13.76
CA ASN A 23 18.46 -22.81 -12.48
C ASN A 23 16.95 -22.72 -12.24
N GLY A 24 16.18 -22.15 -13.17
CA GLY A 24 14.73 -22.01 -13.09
C GLY A 24 14.24 -20.76 -12.34
N VAL A 25 15.12 -19.92 -11.80
CA VAL A 25 14.72 -18.63 -11.21
C VAL A 25 14.19 -17.71 -12.31
N VAL A 26 13.07 -17.04 -12.05
CA VAL A 26 12.49 -16.07 -12.99
C VAL A 26 12.90 -14.66 -12.56
N GLU A 27 13.37 -13.87 -13.51
CA GLU A 27 13.79 -12.49 -13.31
C GLU A 27 12.97 -11.53 -14.16
N LEU A 28 12.63 -10.36 -13.64
CA LEU A 28 12.12 -9.24 -14.43
C LEU A 28 13.29 -8.47 -15.04
N LYS A 29 13.62 -8.77 -16.30
CA LYS A 29 14.77 -8.24 -17.03
C LYS A 29 14.56 -6.82 -17.53
N GLN A 30 13.34 -6.52 -18.01
CA GLN A 30 13.02 -5.23 -18.62
C GLN A 30 11.60 -4.79 -18.29
N PHE A 31 11.45 -3.52 -17.93
CA PHE A 31 10.16 -2.86 -17.76
C PHE A 31 10.31 -1.42 -18.31
N ASP A 32 9.92 -1.22 -19.55
CA ASP A 32 10.14 0.02 -20.28
C ASP A 32 8.90 0.47 -21.06
N PRO A 33 8.86 1.73 -21.50
CA PRO A 33 7.87 2.17 -22.47
C PRO A 33 7.95 1.34 -23.76
N ALA A 34 6.79 1.04 -24.36
CA ALA A 34 6.71 0.31 -25.62
C ALA A 34 7.58 0.98 -26.71
N GLY A 35 8.19 0.16 -27.57
CA GLY A 35 9.06 0.62 -28.65
C GLY A 35 10.50 0.95 -28.24
N ARG A 36 10.85 0.83 -26.96
CA ARG A 36 12.25 0.94 -26.53
C ARG A 36 13.06 -0.30 -26.94
N MET A 37 14.35 -0.09 -27.22
CA MET A 37 15.28 -1.18 -27.57
C MET A 37 15.48 -2.10 -26.36
N ASP A 38 15.89 -3.36 -26.62
CA ASP A 38 16.25 -4.28 -25.57
C ASP A 38 17.45 -3.77 -24.77
N VAL A 39 17.44 -4.06 -23.48
CA VAL A 39 18.52 -3.68 -22.58
C VAL A 39 19.76 -4.52 -22.90
N LYS A 40 20.91 -3.86 -22.95
CA LYS A 40 22.18 -4.57 -23.10
C LYS A 40 22.43 -5.45 -21.89
N GLU A 41 22.88 -6.69 -22.15
CA GLU A 41 23.38 -7.54 -21.08
C GLU A 41 24.55 -6.86 -20.37
N ARG A 42 24.52 -6.85 -19.05
CA ARG A 42 25.62 -6.39 -18.21
C ARG A 42 26.29 -7.59 -17.56
N ASP A 43 27.60 -7.49 -17.33
CA ASP A 43 28.32 -8.50 -16.58
C ASP A 43 27.68 -8.71 -15.21
N ARG A 44 27.27 -9.94 -14.96
CA ARG A 44 26.78 -10.43 -13.67
C ARG A 44 27.81 -11.38 -13.10
N GLY A 45 27.89 -11.45 -11.77
CA GLY A 45 28.55 -12.59 -11.13
C GLY A 45 27.75 -13.89 -11.36
N GLU A 46 28.41 -15.01 -11.38
CA GLU A 46 27.77 -16.33 -11.60
C GLU A 46 26.68 -16.68 -10.57
N GLU A 47 26.66 -16.00 -9.42
CA GLU A 47 25.70 -16.22 -8.32
C GLU A 47 24.64 -15.11 -8.18
N ASP A 48 24.57 -14.17 -9.14
CA ASP A 48 23.66 -13.03 -9.07
C ASP A 48 22.30 -13.36 -9.67
N PHE A 49 21.37 -13.76 -8.81
CA PHE A 49 19.98 -14.01 -9.19
C PHE A 49 19.08 -12.90 -8.66
N TYR A 50 18.12 -12.50 -9.50
CA TYR A 50 17.15 -11.44 -9.21
C TYR A 50 15.72 -11.96 -9.32
N PRO A 51 15.24 -12.74 -8.33
CA PRO A 51 13.90 -13.31 -8.37
C PRO A 51 12.82 -12.25 -8.55
N ILE A 52 11.74 -12.59 -9.28
CA ILE A 52 10.57 -11.71 -9.45
C ILE A 52 9.85 -11.40 -8.14
N THR A 53 10.06 -12.24 -7.12
CA THR A 53 9.54 -12.03 -5.77
C THR A 53 10.65 -12.35 -4.78
N GLU A 54 10.99 -11.41 -3.93
CA GLU A 54 11.90 -11.63 -2.82
C GLU A 54 11.11 -12.15 -1.62
N ILE A 55 11.59 -13.24 -1.03
CA ILE A 55 10.92 -13.95 0.06
C ILE A 55 11.93 -14.29 1.13
N GLN A 56 11.83 -13.69 2.32
CA GLN A 56 12.64 -14.06 3.47
C GLN A 56 11.89 -15.11 4.29
N ILE A 57 12.50 -16.26 4.41
CA ILE A 57 11.98 -17.41 5.19
C ILE A 57 12.75 -17.50 6.50
N THR A 58 12.04 -17.68 7.62
CA THR A 58 12.62 -17.86 8.95
C THR A 58 13.69 -18.98 8.95
N GLY A 59 14.85 -18.67 9.51
CA GLY A 59 15.97 -19.59 9.58
C GLY A 59 16.80 -19.72 8.29
N ARG A 60 16.42 -19.05 7.21
CA ARG A 60 17.23 -18.91 6.00
C ARG A 60 18.06 -17.63 6.09
N GLY A 61 19.36 -17.73 5.86
CA GLY A 61 20.23 -16.55 5.76
C GLY A 61 19.90 -15.70 4.54
N THR A 62 20.48 -14.49 4.46
CA THR A 62 20.43 -13.69 3.24
C THR A 62 21.40 -14.24 2.19
N ARG A 63 21.13 -13.99 0.92
CA ARG A 63 22.03 -14.35 -0.19
C ARG A 63 23.27 -13.44 -0.27
N GLY A 64 23.18 -12.24 0.28
CA GLY A 64 24.29 -11.29 0.34
C GLY A 64 25.02 -11.31 1.68
N MET A 65 26.20 -10.69 1.73
CA MET A 65 26.97 -10.57 2.96
C MET A 65 26.52 -9.37 3.79
N HIS A 66 26.20 -9.60 5.08
CA HIS A 66 25.98 -8.56 6.10
C HIS A 66 24.88 -7.53 5.80
N ALA A 67 23.93 -7.79 4.92
CA ALA A 67 22.98 -6.78 4.49
C ALA A 67 21.55 -7.05 4.95
N TYR A 68 20.92 -6.01 5.51
CA TYR A 68 19.46 -5.92 5.68
C TYR A 68 18.78 -5.34 4.43
N LYS A 69 19.15 -5.87 3.26
CA LYS A 69 18.54 -5.43 2.01
C LYS A 69 17.48 -6.42 1.58
N HIS A 70 16.35 -5.91 1.15
CA HIS A 70 15.22 -6.73 0.75
C HIS A 70 15.33 -7.33 -0.69
N ASN A 71 16.47 -7.15 -1.34
CA ASN A 71 16.76 -7.75 -2.64
C ASN A 71 17.69 -8.99 -2.57
N VAL A 72 17.96 -9.49 -1.38
CA VAL A 72 18.86 -10.63 -1.14
C VAL A 72 18.29 -11.64 -0.15
N SER A 73 16.98 -11.84 -0.19
CA SER A 73 16.25 -12.72 0.72
C SER A 73 16.66 -14.19 0.60
N GLY A 74 16.67 -14.90 1.73
CA GLY A 74 17.22 -16.24 1.82
C GLY A 74 16.34 -17.37 1.28
N GLY A 75 15.08 -17.12 0.92
CA GLY A 75 14.17 -18.13 0.36
C GLY A 75 13.79 -17.91 -1.09
N ALA A 76 14.14 -16.74 -1.65
CA ALA A 76 13.61 -16.31 -2.95
C ALA A 76 14.06 -17.17 -4.13
N THR A 77 15.30 -17.68 -4.11
CA THR A 77 15.83 -18.51 -5.18
C THR A 77 15.39 -19.97 -5.12
N ASP A 78 14.70 -20.39 -4.07
CA ASP A 78 14.11 -21.72 -3.97
C ASP A 78 12.88 -21.88 -4.89
N PHE A 79 12.27 -20.75 -5.32
CA PHE A 79 11.09 -20.73 -6.17
C PHE A 79 11.49 -20.82 -7.64
N VAL A 80 11.36 -22.00 -8.22
CA VAL A 80 11.69 -22.25 -9.62
C VAL A 80 10.44 -22.27 -10.50
N TYR A 81 10.60 -21.76 -11.71
CA TYR A 81 9.56 -21.70 -12.74
C TYR A 81 8.92 -23.06 -13.02
N GLN A 82 7.60 -23.08 -13.08
CA GLN A 82 6.81 -24.24 -13.49
C GLN A 82 6.09 -23.99 -14.81
N SER A 83 5.33 -22.91 -14.88
CA SER A 83 4.55 -22.50 -16.06
C SER A 83 4.16 -21.03 -15.98
N HIS A 84 3.60 -20.51 -17.03
CA HIS A 84 2.91 -19.23 -17.02
C HIS A 84 1.69 -19.27 -17.93
N GLU A 85 0.77 -18.35 -17.69
CA GLU A 85 -0.39 -18.13 -18.53
C GLU A 85 -0.66 -16.62 -18.67
N VAL A 86 -1.28 -16.26 -19.80
CA VAL A 86 -1.77 -14.90 -20.04
C VAL A 86 -3.27 -15.00 -20.21
N LEU A 87 -4.00 -14.38 -19.28
CA LEU A 87 -5.45 -14.39 -19.23
C LEU A 87 -5.99 -13.04 -19.72
N GLU A 88 -7.10 -13.05 -20.43
CA GLU A 88 -7.84 -11.83 -20.74
C GLU A 88 -9.04 -11.70 -19.78
N ASN A 89 -9.19 -10.53 -19.19
CA ASN A 89 -10.29 -10.22 -18.29
C ASN A 89 -10.87 -8.81 -18.60
N GLU A 90 -11.89 -8.39 -17.90
CA GLU A 90 -12.56 -7.10 -18.10
C GLU A 90 -11.65 -5.86 -17.91
N LYS A 91 -10.53 -6.02 -17.18
CA LYS A 91 -9.55 -4.95 -16.93
C LYS A 91 -8.48 -4.87 -18.02
N GLY A 92 -8.20 -5.97 -18.70
CA GLY A 92 -7.14 -6.13 -19.70
C GLY A 92 -6.51 -7.52 -19.63
N LYS A 93 -5.19 -7.60 -19.78
CA LYS A 93 -4.44 -8.86 -19.68
C LYS A 93 -3.85 -9.06 -18.31
N GLU A 94 -3.83 -10.29 -17.85
CA GLU A 94 -3.16 -10.70 -16.62
C GLU A 94 -2.12 -11.79 -16.95
N LEU A 95 -0.87 -11.55 -16.63
CA LEU A 95 0.17 -12.56 -16.64
C LEU A 95 0.19 -13.22 -15.26
N VAL A 96 0.13 -14.56 -15.23
CA VAL A 96 0.35 -15.34 -14.02
C VAL A 96 1.55 -16.25 -14.24
N ILE A 97 2.58 -16.13 -13.39
CA ILE A 97 3.76 -16.98 -13.40
C ILE A 97 3.70 -17.91 -12.19
N HIS A 98 3.70 -19.21 -12.44
CA HIS A 98 3.69 -20.25 -11.41
C HIS A 98 5.11 -20.70 -11.11
N THR A 99 5.42 -20.71 -9.82
CA THR A 99 6.71 -21.19 -9.28
C THR A 99 6.46 -22.21 -8.17
N ALA A 100 7.46 -23.03 -7.87
CA ALA A 100 7.38 -23.98 -6.76
C ALA A 100 8.74 -24.22 -6.14
N THR A 101 8.74 -24.60 -4.86
CA THR A 101 9.93 -25.03 -4.13
C THR A 101 9.95 -26.54 -3.97
N GLU A 102 11.12 -27.12 -3.71
CA GLU A 102 11.26 -28.56 -3.44
C GLU A 102 10.55 -29.03 -2.16
N TYR A 103 10.31 -28.10 -1.21
CA TYR A 103 9.61 -28.38 0.06
C TYR A 103 8.10 -28.08 0.00
N GLY A 104 7.55 -27.92 -1.19
CA GLY A 104 6.11 -27.93 -1.45
C GLY A 104 5.40 -26.59 -1.27
N VAL A 105 6.11 -25.47 -1.23
CA VAL A 105 5.47 -24.14 -1.31
C VAL A 105 5.32 -23.74 -2.79
N LYS A 106 4.11 -23.36 -3.18
CA LYS A 106 3.79 -22.82 -4.51
C LYS A 106 3.70 -21.32 -4.46
N GLY A 107 4.18 -20.65 -5.51
CA GLY A 107 4.06 -19.21 -5.72
C GLY A 107 3.33 -18.89 -7.02
N GLU A 108 2.43 -17.95 -6.96
CA GLU A 108 1.76 -17.36 -8.11
C GLU A 108 2.07 -15.86 -8.13
N TYR A 109 2.84 -15.44 -9.12
CA TYR A 109 3.13 -14.03 -9.36
C TYR A 109 2.14 -13.51 -10.39
N HIS A 110 1.39 -12.48 -10.02
CA HIS A 110 0.35 -11.87 -10.85
C HIS A 110 0.79 -10.49 -11.31
N MET A 111 0.60 -10.20 -12.60
CA MET A 111 0.81 -8.89 -13.18
C MET A 111 -0.39 -8.54 -14.09
N GLN A 112 -1.26 -7.65 -13.58
CA GLN A 112 -2.44 -7.17 -14.29
C GLN A 112 -2.10 -5.93 -15.11
N PHE A 113 -2.22 -6.01 -16.41
CA PHE A 113 -2.14 -4.90 -17.35
C PHE A 113 -3.51 -4.24 -17.54
N TYR A 114 -3.50 -2.94 -17.75
CA TYR A 114 -4.71 -2.17 -18.03
C TYR A 114 -4.63 -1.52 -19.41
N ALA A 115 -5.71 -1.57 -20.18
CA ALA A 115 -5.74 -1.05 -21.54
C ALA A 115 -5.37 0.45 -21.59
N ASN A 116 -4.37 0.79 -22.41
CA ASN A 116 -3.85 2.14 -22.65
C ASN A 116 -3.24 2.86 -21.42
N VAL A 117 -2.80 2.11 -20.41
CA VAL A 117 -2.15 2.62 -19.22
C VAL A 117 -0.70 2.13 -19.17
N ALA A 118 0.22 3.00 -18.83
CA ALA A 118 1.65 2.68 -18.71
C ALA A 118 2.01 2.10 -17.32
N ALA A 119 1.10 1.32 -16.72
CA ALA A 119 1.30 0.71 -15.40
C ALA A 119 0.61 -0.63 -15.29
N VAL A 120 1.07 -1.41 -14.33
CA VAL A 120 0.52 -2.71 -13.94
C VAL A 120 0.20 -2.72 -12.45
N GLN A 121 -0.73 -3.59 -12.04
CA GLN A 121 -0.92 -3.98 -10.65
C GLN A 121 -0.29 -5.34 -10.41
N VAL A 122 0.48 -5.49 -9.35
CA VAL A 122 1.27 -6.70 -9.08
C VAL A 122 1.02 -7.19 -7.67
N TRP A 123 0.92 -8.51 -7.51
CA TRP A 123 0.88 -9.19 -6.21
C TRP A 123 1.40 -10.61 -6.34
N THR A 124 1.77 -11.21 -5.23
CA THR A 124 2.22 -12.61 -5.15
C THR A 124 1.35 -13.38 -4.16
N THR A 125 0.91 -14.57 -4.56
CA THR A 125 0.21 -15.52 -3.67
C THR A 125 1.12 -16.71 -3.42
N LEU A 126 1.31 -17.05 -2.13
CA LEU A 126 2.05 -18.23 -1.68
C LEU A 126 1.07 -19.23 -1.06
N LYS A 127 1.18 -20.50 -1.43
CA LYS A 127 0.41 -21.59 -0.87
C LYS A 127 1.34 -22.69 -0.37
N ASN A 128 1.21 -23.05 0.89
CA ASN A 128 1.97 -24.15 1.46
C ASN A 128 1.24 -25.48 1.23
N GLU A 129 1.67 -26.23 0.22
CA GLU A 129 1.22 -27.62 -0.05
C GLU A 129 2.20 -28.66 0.50
N GLY A 130 3.25 -28.22 1.21
CA GLY A 130 4.20 -29.09 1.89
C GLY A 130 3.67 -29.64 3.21
N THR A 131 4.56 -30.26 3.96
CA THR A 131 4.26 -30.89 5.27
C THR A 131 4.71 -30.08 6.47
N GLU A 132 5.58 -29.10 6.26
CA GLU A 132 6.18 -28.28 7.32
C GLU A 132 5.59 -26.87 7.34
N GLU A 133 5.52 -26.29 8.53
CA GLU A 133 5.17 -24.87 8.70
C GLU A 133 6.33 -23.99 8.26
N ILE A 134 6.07 -22.94 7.47
CA ILE A 134 7.05 -22.01 6.95
C ILE A 134 6.82 -20.62 7.57
N GLY A 135 7.84 -20.05 8.20
CA GLY A 135 7.78 -18.67 8.70
C GLY A 135 8.17 -17.69 7.57
N LEU A 136 7.28 -16.77 7.27
CA LEU A 136 7.53 -15.67 6.33
C LEU A 136 7.86 -14.41 7.14
N GLU A 137 9.01 -13.79 6.88
CA GLU A 137 9.48 -12.56 7.52
C GLU A 137 9.42 -11.35 6.57
N TYR A 138 9.42 -11.63 5.27
CA TYR A 138 9.27 -10.66 4.20
C TYR A 138 8.80 -11.34 2.92
N VAL A 139 7.88 -10.69 2.20
CA VAL A 139 7.50 -11.06 0.82
C VAL A 139 7.29 -9.76 0.05
N SER A 140 8.04 -9.55 -1.03
CA SER A 140 7.83 -8.40 -1.89
C SER A 140 6.50 -8.51 -2.64
N SER A 141 5.75 -7.43 -2.71
CA SER A 141 4.63 -7.30 -3.65
C SER A 141 5.14 -7.14 -5.08
N PHE A 142 6.22 -6.37 -5.20
CA PHE A 142 6.95 -6.13 -6.45
C PHE A 142 8.40 -5.80 -6.16
N ILE A 143 9.30 -6.27 -7.02
CA ILE A 143 10.69 -5.83 -7.04
C ILE A 143 11.17 -5.70 -8.48
N TYR A 144 11.90 -4.63 -8.77
CA TYR A 144 12.57 -4.44 -10.04
C TYR A 144 14.01 -4.00 -9.83
N GLN A 145 14.94 -4.78 -10.38
CA GLN A 145 16.37 -4.57 -10.19
C GLN A 145 17.07 -3.93 -11.41
N GLY A 146 16.26 -3.35 -12.30
CA GLY A 146 16.72 -2.74 -13.53
C GLY A 146 16.37 -1.26 -13.67
N LEU A 147 16.14 -0.53 -12.55
CA LEU A 147 15.88 0.90 -12.63
C LEU A 147 17.07 1.62 -13.26
N CYS A 148 16.79 2.52 -14.21
CA CYS A 148 17.79 3.39 -14.84
C CYS A 148 19.00 2.63 -15.42
N GLN A 149 18.80 1.38 -15.87
CA GLN A 149 19.87 0.51 -16.37
C GLN A 149 20.31 0.83 -17.80
N SER A 150 19.57 1.60 -18.56
CA SER A 150 19.88 2.05 -19.93
C SER A 150 20.79 3.28 -19.92
N GLY A 151 21.34 3.66 -21.07
CA GLY A 151 22.22 4.82 -21.21
C GLY A 151 23.69 4.52 -20.92
N GLU A 152 24.52 5.58 -20.91
CA GLU A 152 25.97 5.47 -20.76
C GLU A 152 26.44 5.81 -19.34
N LYS A 153 25.75 6.73 -18.66
CA LYS A 153 26.09 7.13 -17.30
C LYS A 153 25.65 6.07 -16.27
N PRO A 154 26.41 5.89 -15.18
CA PRO A 154 25.96 5.08 -14.08
C PRO A 154 24.70 5.67 -13.44
N TYR A 155 23.84 4.83 -12.86
CA TYR A 155 22.54 5.29 -12.32
C TYR A 155 22.68 6.47 -11.35
N PHE A 156 23.68 6.50 -10.49
CA PHE A 156 23.87 7.52 -9.47
C PHE A 156 24.27 8.91 -10.00
N GLU A 157 24.55 9.03 -11.31
CA GLU A 157 24.85 10.31 -11.98
C GLU A 157 23.68 10.89 -12.80
N LYS A 158 22.62 10.09 -12.96
CA LYS A 158 21.50 10.45 -13.83
C LYS A 158 20.12 10.24 -13.21
N THR A 159 20.06 9.64 -12.00
CA THR A 159 18.80 9.28 -11.37
C THR A 159 18.43 10.26 -10.28
N SER A 160 17.19 10.75 -10.35
CA SER A 160 16.54 11.52 -9.31
C SER A 160 15.42 10.69 -8.67
N ILE A 161 15.39 10.65 -7.34
CA ILE A 161 14.35 9.97 -6.55
C ILE A 161 13.46 11.01 -5.88
N TYR A 162 12.17 10.93 -6.15
CA TYR A 162 11.17 11.80 -5.54
C TYR A 162 10.46 11.05 -4.42
N THR A 163 10.58 11.59 -3.21
CA THR A 163 9.98 11.04 -1.99
C THR A 163 8.86 11.94 -1.51
N PRO A 164 7.64 11.44 -1.36
CA PRO A 164 6.49 12.22 -0.92
C PRO A 164 6.39 12.23 0.61
N HIS A 165 7.00 13.21 1.27
CA HIS A 165 6.79 13.44 2.69
C HIS A 165 5.35 13.86 2.94
N ASN A 166 4.80 13.43 4.05
CA ASN A 166 3.44 13.68 4.43
C ASN A 166 3.31 13.90 5.93
N SER A 167 2.45 14.78 6.33
CA SER A 167 2.10 15.01 7.72
C SER A 167 0.76 15.73 7.77
N TRP A 168 0.10 15.69 8.89
CA TRP A 168 -1.12 16.46 9.10
C TRP A 168 -0.84 17.96 8.92
N ASP A 169 -1.70 18.64 8.16
CA ASP A 169 -1.57 20.05 7.73
C ASP A 169 -0.30 20.34 6.93
N CYS A 170 0.35 19.30 6.39
CA CYS A 170 1.55 19.41 5.56
C CYS A 170 1.64 18.21 4.62
N GLU A 171 0.53 17.98 3.89
CA GLU A 171 0.38 16.80 3.04
C GLU A 171 1.17 16.94 1.74
N SER A 172 1.58 15.79 1.20
CA SER A 172 2.15 15.65 -0.16
C SER A 172 3.33 16.57 -0.46
N GLN A 173 4.30 16.64 0.45
CA GLN A 173 5.52 17.43 0.32
C GLN A 173 6.59 16.64 -0.42
N TRP A 174 6.62 16.74 -1.73
CA TRP A 174 7.60 16.04 -2.56
C TRP A 174 9.01 16.61 -2.41
N ARG A 175 9.99 15.72 -2.25
CA ARG A 175 11.42 16.02 -2.24
C ARG A 175 12.11 15.30 -3.38
N LYS A 176 12.82 16.05 -4.21
CA LYS A 176 13.74 15.52 -5.22
C LYS A 176 15.10 15.29 -4.56
N ASN A 177 15.61 14.08 -4.62
CA ASN A 177 16.88 13.67 -4.03
C ASN A 177 17.82 13.16 -5.12
N ASP A 178 19.08 13.59 -5.08
CA ASP A 178 20.17 12.95 -5.81
C ASP A 178 20.57 11.65 -5.11
N CYS A 179 20.96 10.62 -5.86
CA CYS A 179 21.35 9.32 -5.29
C CYS A 179 22.50 9.43 -4.28
N ARG A 180 23.41 10.40 -4.43
CA ARG A 180 24.53 10.61 -3.49
C ARG A 180 24.07 11.21 -2.18
N GLU A 181 23.06 12.07 -2.19
CA GLU A 181 22.49 12.69 -0.98
C GLU A 181 21.82 11.67 -0.06
N ILE A 182 21.23 10.62 -0.65
CA ILE A 182 20.54 9.55 0.09
C ILE A 182 21.34 8.24 0.16
N ASN A 183 22.67 8.32 0.00
CA ASN A 183 23.61 7.22 0.13
C ASN A 183 23.36 6.03 -0.83
N LEU A 184 22.90 6.31 -2.04
CA LEU A 184 22.71 5.30 -3.09
C LEU A 184 23.83 5.29 -4.14
N SER A 185 24.86 6.09 -4.01
CA SER A 185 26.05 6.04 -4.88
C SER A 185 26.85 4.79 -4.53
N GLY A 186 26.79 3.77 -5.39
CA GLY A 186 27.44 2.48 -5.20
C GLY A 186 28.95 2.47 -5.42
N MET A 187 29.65 3.54 -5.17
CA MET A 187 31.11 3.60 -5.24
C MET A 187 31.71 2.80 -4.10
N ALA A 188 32.13 1.59 -4.36
CA ALA A 188 33.10 0.90 -3.50
C ALA A 188 34.40 1.71 -3.53
N VAL A 189 34.73 2.31 -2.41
CA VAL A 189 35.90 3.20 -2.22
C VAL A 189 37.24 2.51 -2.59
N ASN A 190 37.25 1.20 -2.77
CA ASN A 190 38.46 0.39 -2.96
C ASN A 190 38.52 -0.40 -4.28
N GLY A 191 37.75 -0.03 -5.31
CA GLY A 191 37.79 -0.73 -6.61
C GLY A 191 37.24 -2.17 -6.59
N PHE A 192 36.71 -2.62 -5.46
CA PHE A 192 35.94 -3.86 -5.37
C PHE A 192 34.51 -3.55 -5.74
N ASN A 193 34.23 -3.51 -7.03
CA ASN A 193 32.87 -3.57 -7.56
C ASN A 193 32.31 -4.98 -7.32
N THR A 194 32.26 -5.39 -6.05
CA THR A 194 31.69 -6.67 -5.72
C THR A 194 30.21 -6.46 -5.48
N PRO A 195 29.38 -6.95 -6.39
CA PRO A 195 27.94 -6.86 -6.29
C PRO A 195 27.45 -7.47 -4.96
N GLY A 196 26.47 -6.85 -4.33
CA GLY A 196 25.92 -7.34 -3.06
C GLY A 196 26.66 -6.96 -1.78
N PHE A 197 27.86 -6.40 -1.84
CA PHE A 197 28.60 -5.94 -0.64
C PHE A 197 28.17 -4.56 -0.14
N GLY A 198 27.50 -3.76 -0.96
CA GLY A 198 27.00 -2.47 -0.54
C GLY A 198 25.82 -2.64 0.43
N MET A 199 26.00 -2.22 1.68
CA MET A 199 24.91 -2.18 2.66
C MET A 199 24.01 -0.93 2.50
N ASN A 200 24.28 -0.13 1.47
CA ASN A 200 23.56 1.09 1.19
C ASN A 200 22.13 0.78 0.80
N ARG A 201 21.20 1.37 1.48
CA ARG A 201 19.79 1.38 1.11
C ARG A 201 19.16 2.71 1.49
N TYR A 202 18.15 3.10 0.78
CA TYR A 202 17.25 4.18 1.14
C TYR A 202 15.85 3.62 1.21
N CYS A 203 15.22 3.73 2.39
CA CYS A 203 13.88 3.22 2.58
C CYS A 203 13.01 4.22 3.32
N TYR A 204 11.72 4.17 3.05
CA TYR A 204 10.67 4.87 3.77
C TYR A 204 9.40 4.03 3.78
N GLY A 205 8.56 4.25 4.77
CA GLY A 205 7.40 3.38 4.97
C GLY A 205 6.37 3.96 5.93
N GLY A 206 5.26 3.25 6.06
CA GLY A 206 4.23 3.49 7.06
C GLY A 206 4.43 2.57 8.25
N HIS A 207 4.78 3.12 9.41
CA HIS A 207 5.11 2.36 10.62
C HIS A 207 4.03 2.41 11.70
N SER A 208 2.99 3.23 11.52
CA SER A 208 1.92 3.43 12.49
C SER A 208 0.59 2.84 12.00
N SER A 209 -0.46 3.01 12.79
CA SER A 209 -1.84 2.71 12.38
C SER A 209 -2.35 3.63 11.25
N TRP A 210 -1.65 4.73 11.00
CA TRP A 210 -1.92 5.64 9.87
C TRP A 210 -0.88 5.41 8.78
N SER A 211 -1.29 4.78 7.70
CA SER A 211 -0.39 4.37 6.62
C SER A 211 0.28 5.55 5.91
N THR A 212 -0.26 6.75 6.02
CA THR A 212 0.22 7.99 5.38
C THR A 212 0.74 9.03 6.39
N CYS A 213 1.20 8.60 7.56
CA CYS A 213 1.60 9.50 8.65
C CYS A 213 2.85 10.35 8.31
N GLU A 214 3.90 9.73 7.79
CA GLU A 214 5.18 10.38 7.46
C GLU A 214 5.43 10.51 5.97
N TYR A 215 4.93 9.54 5.21
CA TYR A 215 5.09 9.44 3.76
C TYR A 215 3.81 8.96 3.12
N LEU A 216 3.59 9.33 1.85
CA LEU A 216 2.60 8.65 1.02
C LEU A 216 3.19 7.33 0.50
N PRO A 217 2.38 6.26 0.38
CA PRO A 217 2.84 4.94 -0.07
C PRO A 217 3.14 4.89 -1.58
N MET A 218 3.98 5.79 -2.05
CA MET A 218 4.29 5.95 -3.46
C MET A 218 5.67 6.59 -3.66
N GLY A 219 6.19 6.56 -4.88
CA GLY A 219 7.45 7.20 -5.23
C GLY A 219 7.63 7.33 -6.73
N ILE A 220 8.63 8.10 -7.11
CA ILE A 220 9.03 8.31 -8.50
C ILE A 220 10.54 8.21 -8.61
N CYS A 221 11.02 7.59 -9.70
CA CYS A 221 12.42 7.46 -10.03
C CYS A 221 12.62 7.90 -11.48
N GLU A 222 13.27 9.05 -11.69
CA GLU A 222 13.50 9.66 -12.99
C GLU A 222 14.91 9.37 -13.49
N ASP A 223 15.03 8.80 -14.69
CA ASP A 223 16.28 8.72 -15.47
C ASP A 223 16.38 9.96 -16.35
N GLU A 224 17.18 10.93 -15.93
CA GLU A 224 17.33 12.22 -16.61
C GLU A 224 18.08 12.10 -17.94
N GLU A 225 18.93 11.06 -18.12
CA GLU A 225 19.64 10.79 -19.36
C GLU A 225 18.72 10.17 -20.41
N CYS A 226 18.02 9.10 -20.03
CA CYS A 226 17.17 8.34 -20.96
C CYS A 226 15.76 8.91 -21.11
N LYS A 227 15.39 9.91 -20.31
CA LYS A 227 14.04 10.48 -20.29
C LYS A 227 12.98 9.40 -20.06
N VAL A 228 13.21 8.58 -19.07
CA VAL A 228 12.29 7.55 -18.61
C VAL A 228 12.04 7.74 -17.12
N THR A 229 10.77 7.76 -16.72
CA THR A 229 10.40 7.98 -15.34
C THR A 229 9.52 6.85 -14.83
N TYR A 230 10.02 6.12 -13.85
CA TYR A 230 9.28 5.08 -13.15
C TYR A 230 8.46 5.68 -12.03
N PHE A 231 7.24 5.18 -11.85
CA PHE A 231 6.35 5.57 -10.76
C PHE A 231 5.69 4.34 -10.15
N PHE A 232 5.38 4.39 -8.87
CA PHE A 232 4.83 3.25 -8.16
C PHE A 232 4.09 3.66 -6.91
N GLN A 233 3.26 2.73 -6.42
CA GLN A 233 2.56 2.85 -5.15
C GLN A 233 2.36 1.48 -4.50
N VAL A 234 2.29 1.46 -3.15
CA VAL A 234 1.81 0.31 -2.39
C VAL A 234 0.35 0.54 -2.05
N GLU A 235 -0.52 -0.39 -2.42
CA GLU A 235 -1.98 -0.24 -2.32
C GLU A 235 -2.51 -0.85 -1.04
N HIS A 236 -2.13 -0.24 0.08
CA HIS A 236 -2.46 -0.74 1.40
C HIS A 236 -2.74 0.39 2.39
N SER A 237 -3.73 0.18 3.26
CA SER A 237 -4.07 1.11 4.34
C SER A 237 -3.37 0.82 5.67
N GLY A 238 -2.57 -0.25 5.74
CA GLY A 238 -1.75 -0.63 6.89
C GLY A 238 -0.28 -0.24 6.71
N GLN A 239 0.62 -1.01 7.33
CA GLN A 239 2.07 -0.81 7.25
C GLN A 239 2.62 -1.26 5.89
N TRP A 240 3.59 -0.53 5.37
CA TRP A 240 4.20 -0.77 4.06
C TRP A 240 5.64 -0.27 4.03
N LEU A 241 6.41 -0.76 3.06
CA LEU A 241 7.80 -0.36 2.83
C LEU A 241 8.07 -0.14 1.34
N ILE A 242 8.82 0.91 1.05
CA ILE A 242 9.49 1.16 -0.22
C ILE A 242 10.98 1.24 0.06
N GLU A 243 11.76 0.41 -0.62
CA GLU A 243 13.21 0.37 -0.47
C GLU A 243 13.90 0.48 -1.80
N TYR A 244 14.95 1.31 -1.86
CA TYR A 244 15.90 1.38 -2.97
C TYR A 244 17.28 0.95 -2.50
N GLY A 245 18.06 0.42 -3.42
CA GLY A 245 19.45 0.15 -3.16
C GLY A 245 20.23 -0.18 -4.43
N PRO A 246 21.56 -0.10 -4.37
CA PRO A 246 22.40 -0.58 -5.45
C PRO A 246 22.28 -2.10 -5.57
N SER A 247 22.20 -2.56 -6.80
CA SER A 247 22.26 -3.96 -7.19
C SER A 247 23.51 -4.22 -8.01
N THR A 248 23.75 -5.46 -8.38
CA THR A 248 24.93 -5.85 -9.17
C THR A 248 24.91 -5.24 -10.56
N GLY A 249 26.05 -5.12 -11.19
CA GLY A 249 26.17 -4.59 -12.55
C GLY A 249 25.78 -3.12 -12.68
N GLU A 250 26.04 -2.31 -11.64
CA GLU A 250 25.71 -0.87 -11.61
C GLU A 250 24.23 -0.57 -11.80
N ARG A 251 23.36 -1.42 -11.24
CA ARG A 251 21.92 -1.27 -11.29
C ARG A 251 21.38 -0.68 -9.97
N LEU A 252 20.21 -0.09 -10.06
CA LEU A 252 19.41 0.34 -8.93
C LEU A 252 18.16 -0.54 -8.86
N TYR A 253 17.82 -1.01 -7.65
CA TYR A 253 16.54 -1.68 -7.45
C TYR A 253 15.55 -0.81 -6.69
N VAL A 254 14.27 -1.12 -6.86
CA VAL A 254 13.19 -0.73 -5.98
C VAL A 254 12.42 -1.97 -5.54
N ALA A 255 12.13 -2.08 -4.23
CA ALA A 255 11.28 -3.12 -3.66
C ALA A 255 10.07 -2.48 -2.98
N LEU A 256 8.89 -3.00 -3.27
CA LEU A 256 7.60 -2.56 -2.74
C LEU A 256 6.99 -3.72 -1.94
N SER A 257 6.55 -3.46 -0.71
CA SER A 257 5.94 -4.49 0.12
C SER A 257 4.95 -3.94 1.13
N GLY A 258 4.17 -4.83 1.73
CA GLY A 258 3.51 -4.60 3.00
C GLY A 258 4.51 -4.58 4.15
N ALA A 259 4.02 -4.90 5.36
CA ALA A 259 4.86 -4.99 6.55
C ALA A 259 5.95 -6.07 6.42
N THR A 260 7.10 -5.83 7.06
CA THR A 260 8.25 -6.72 7.12
C THR A 260 8.62 -7.01 8.58
N GLU A 261 9.39 -8.07 8.84
CA GLU A 261 9.87 -8.35 10.19
C GLU A 261 10.81 -7.25 10.67
N THR A 262 11.78 -6.87 9.86
CA THR A 262 12.85 -5.93 10.23
C THR A 262 12.35 -4.52 10.53
N GLU A 263 11.40 -4.01 9.76
CA GLU A 263 10.93 -2.62 9.90
C GLU A 263 9.64 -2.51 10.75
N HIS A 264 8.85 -3.59 10.83
CA HIS A 264 7.52 -3.54 11.42
C HIS A 264 7.27 -4.62 12.49
N GLY A 265 8.22 -5.55 12.70
CA GLY A 265 8.04 -6.69 13.59
C GLY A 265 6.94 -7.64 13.10
N TRP A 266 6.76 -7.73 11.79
CA TRP A 266 5.75 -8.57 11.17
C TRP A 266 6.33 -9.90 10.71
N TRP A 267 5.61 -10.99 10.99
CA TRP A 267 5.85 -12.31 10.38
C TRP A 267 4.55 -13.05 10.20
N LYS A 268 4.56 -14.07 9.36
CA LYS A 268 3.43 -14.96 9.13
C LYS A 268 3.88 -16.41 9.12
N ASN A 269 3.35 -17.22 10.02
CA ASN A 269 3.49 -18.67 9.95
C ASN A 269 2.49 -19.23 8.94
N LEU A 270 3.01 -19.83 7.88
CA LEU A 270 2.24 -20.44 6.80
C LEU A 270 2.20 -21.96 7.02
N LYS A 271 1.14 -22.44 7.64
CA LYS A 271 0.94 -23.86 7.92
C LYS A 271 0.62 -24.64 6.64
N PRO A 272 0.80 -25.97 6.64
CA PRO A 272 0.29 -26.82 5.56
C PRO A 272 -1.17 -26.53 5.23
N GLY A 273 -1.47 -26.22 3.97
CA GLY A 273 -2.78 -25.81 3.47
C GLY A 273 -3.06 -24.32 3.53
N ASP A 274 -2.28 -23.52 4.25
CA ASP A 274 -2.47 -22.07 4.34
C ASP A 274 -2.04 -21.36 3.05
N THR A 275 -2.67 -20.21 2.82
CA THR A 275 -2.34 -19.28 1.73
C THR A 275 -2.02 -17.90 2.29
N PHE A 276 -1.05 -17.23 1.70
CA PHE A 276 -0.71 -15.83 1.95
C PHE A 276 -0.66 -15.07 0.63
N THR A 277 -1.32 -13.93 0.56
CA THR A 277 -1.24 -13.01 -0.59
C THR A 277 -0.69 -11.68 -0.12
N THR A 278 0.31 -11.15 -0.84
CA THR A 278 0.87 -9.83 -0.57
C THR A 278 -0.16 -8.72 -0.79
N VAL A 279 0.07 -7.58 -0.17
CA VAL A 279 -0.67 -6.37 -0.55
C VAL A 279 -0.37 -6.02 -2.00
N PRO A 280 -1.31 -5.51 -2.80
CA PRO A 280 -1.01 -5.12 -4.18
C PRO A 280 -0.04 -3.94 -4.25
N ALA A 281 0.71 -3.86 -5.33
CA ALA A 281 1.52 -2.71 -5.69
C ALA A 281 1.22 -2.30 -7.14
N GLY A 282 1.11 -1.00 -7.38
CA GLY A 282 1.11 -0.44 -8.72
C GLY A 282 2.51 -0.06 -9.14
N PHE A 283 2.94 -0.42 -10.35
CA PHE A 283 4.23 -0.04 -10.90
C PHE A 283 4.07 0.36 -12.37
N GLY A 284 4.67 1.49 -12.75
CA GLY A 284 4.56 2.00 -14.10
C GLY A 284 5.79 2.74 -14.57
N VAL A 285 5.80 3.08 -15.86
CA VAL A 285 6.89 3.82 -16.50
C VAL A 285 6.34 4.77 -17.56
N ALA A 286 6.80 6.00 -17.54
CA ALA A 286 6.46 7.01 -18.52
C ALA A 286 7.66 7.31 -19.43
N ASP A 287 7.40 7.60 -20.71
CA ASP A 287 8.36 8.16 -21.65
C ASP A 287 8.35 9.69 -21.49
N GLY A 288 9.24 10.20 -20.65
CA GLY A 288 9.28 11.60 -20.27
C GLY A 288 9.76 11.84 -18.84
N ASP A 289 9.39 12.99 -18.30
CA ASP A 289 9.79 13.45 -16.97
C ASP A 289 8.73 13.11 -15.88
N VAL A 290 8.87 13.72 -14.71
CA VAL A 290 7.96 13.52 -13.57
C VAL A 290 6.51 13.91 -13.88
N ASN A 291 6.26 14.85 -14.80
CA ASN A 291 4.90 15.29 -15.14
C ASN A 291 4.16 14.20 -15.93
N GLU A 292 4.84 13.59 -16.91
CA GLU A 292 4.32 12.44 -17.65
C GLU A 292 4.07 11.26 -16.72
N ALA A 293 4.98 10.99 -15.77
CA ALA A 293 4.81 9.93 -14.79
C ALA A 293 3.58 10.16 -13.89
N MET A 294 3.36 11.40 -13.44
CA MET A 294 2.18 11.74 -12.63
C MET A 294 0.88 11.65 -13.45
N ALA A 295 0.92 11.98 -14.73
CA ALA A 295 -0.21 11.82 -15.63
C ALA A 295 -0.58 10.32 -15.79
N GLU A 296 0.41 9.46 -16.07
CA GLU A 296 0.20 8.01 -16.20
C GLU A 296 -0.25 7.37 -14.88
N LEU A 297 0.29 7.79 -13.74
CA LEU A 297 -0.18 7.34 -12.43
C LEU A 297 -1.65 7.73 -12.19
N THR A 298 -2.07 8.90 -12.64
CA THR A 298 -3.46 9.36 -12.55
C THR A 298 -4.37 8.47 -13.40
N GLU A 299 -3.97 8.15 -14.65
CA GLU A 299 -4.73 7.23 -15.52
C GLU A 299 -4.81 5.82 -14.90
N TYR A 300 -3.71 5.32 -14.33
CA TYR A 300 -3.70 4.05 -13.60
C TYR A 300 -4.70 4.06 -12.45
N ARG A 301 -4.69 5.08 -11.59
CA ARG A 301 -5.61 5.21 -10.46
C ARG A 301 -7.07 5.27 -10.88
N ARG A 302 -7.38 5.87 -12.03
CA ARG A 302 -8.73 5.86 -12.62
C ARG A 302 -9.19 4.46 -12.98
N LYS A 303 -8.27 3.57 -13.40
CA LYS A 303 -8.60 2.18 -13.76
C LYS A 303 -8.83 1.28 -12.55
N ILE A 304 -8.06 1.47 -11.47
CA ILE A 304 -8.16 0.61 -10.28
C ILE A 304 -9.22 1.10 -9.28
N ARG A 305 -9.62 2.36 -9.36
CA ARG A 305 -10.63 2.93 -8.48
C ARG A 305 -11.96 2.18 -8.61
N ARG A 306 -12.53 1.77 -7.47
CA ARG A 306 -13.88 1.19 -7.45
C ARG A 306 -14.91 2.27 -7.89
N PRO A 307 -15.76 2.00 -8.88
CA PRO A 307 -16.82 2.93 -9.28
C PRO A 307 -17.77 3.22 -8.11
N ASN A 308 -18.14 4.47 -7.94
CA ASN A 308 -19.11 4.93 -6.96
C ASN A 308 -19.94 6.07 -7.57
N GLU A 309 -21.24 6.06 -7.36
CA GLU A 309 -22.17 7.07 -7.87
C GLU A 309 -21.83 8.48 -7.31
N ASP A 310 -21.40 8.58 -6.06
CA ASP A 310 -21.02 9.85 -5.44
C ASP A 310 -19.76 10.45 -6.09
N ASP A 311 -18.81 9.61 -6.53
CA ASP A 311 -17.62 10.06 -7.27
C ASP A 311 -17.96 10.62 -8.66
N GLU A 312 -19.07 10.20 -9.25
CA GLU A 312 -19.55 10.72 -10.54
C GLU A 312 -20.33 12.03 -10.37
N LYS A 313 -21.11 12.13 -9.30
CA LYS A 313 -21.94 13.31 -9.00
C LYS A 313 -21.16 14.47 -8.42
N LEU A 314 -20.05 14.20 -7.72
CA LEU A 314 -19.22 15.21 -7.03
C LEU A 314 -20.04 16.10 -6.10
N ASN A 315 -20.86 15.49 -5.25
CA ASN A 315 -21.78 16.17 -4.34
C ASN A 315 -21.05 17.12 -3.39
N VAL A 316 -21.67 18.26 -3.08
CA VAL A 316 -21.14 19.24 -2.14
C VAL A 316 -21.45 18.81 -0.72
N VAL A 317 -20.40 18.57 0.08
CA VAL A 317 -20.48 18.12 1.47
C VAL A 317 -20.18 19.31 2.41
N PHE A 318 -21.07 19.61 3.35
CA PHE A 318 -20.78 20.47 4.48
C PHE A 318 -20.33 19.62 5.68
N ASN A 319 -19.26 20.01 6.35
CA ASN A 319 -18.77 19.35 7.58
C ASN A 319 -18.75 20.38 8.72
N ASP A 320 -19.28 20.01 9.88
CA ASP A 320 -19.49 20.89 11.02
C ASP A 320 -18.30 21.01 11.98
N TYR A 321 -17.15 20.34 11.70
CA TYR A 321 -16.03 20.28 12.65
C TYR A 321 -15.11 21.50 12.57
N MET A 322 -14.24 21.55 11.56
CA MET A 322 -13.18 22.57 11.47
C MET A 322 -13.77 23.95 11.25
N ASN A 323 -13.30 24.92 12.06
CA ASN A 323 -13.78 26.31 12.03
C ASN A 323 -15.30 26.47 12.24
N CYS A 324 -15.95 25.46 12.84
CA CYS A 324 -17.37 25.45 13.13
C CYS A 324 -17.60 24.99 14.57
N LEU A 325 -18.07 23.77 14.82
CA LEU A 325 -18.41 23.29 16.19
C LEU A 325 -17.25 22.64 16.93
N MET A 326 -16.20 22.23 16.26
CA MET A 326 -14.99 21.61 16.86
C MET A 326 -15.29 20.43 17.79
N GLY A 327 -16.31 19.61 17.44
CA GLY A 327 -16.71 18.44 18.22
C GLY A 327 -17.64 18.73 19.40
N ASP A 328 -18.35 19.88 19.38
CA ASP A 328 -19.39 20.24 20.36
C ASP A 328 -20.77 20.39 19.71
N PRO A 329 -21.28 19.32 19.03
CA PRO A 329 -22.59 19.35 18.40
C PRO A 329 -23.73 19.31 19.45
N THR A 330 -24.81 19.99 19.15
CA THR A 330 -26.10 19.85 19.86
C THR A 330 -27.23 19.94 18.84
N GLU A 331 -28.39 19.36 19.15
CA GLU A 331 -29.55 19.39 18.27
C GLU A 331 -29.88 20.80 17.77
N GLU A 332 -29.81 21.80 18.67
CA GLU A 332 -30.11 23.20 18.33
C GLU A 332 -29.07 23.78 17.34
N LYS A 333 -27.78 23.59 17.63
CA LYS A 333 -26.70 24.08 16.77
C LYS A 333 -26.76 23.44 15.39
N GLU A 334 -26.95 22.11 15.35
CA GLU A 334 -27.01 21.35 14.11
C GLU A 334 -28.15 21.83 13.21
N LYS A 335 -29.38 21.97 13.74
CA LYS A 335 -30.52 22.47 12.95
C LYS A 335 -30.27 23.83 12.35
N ALA A 336 -29.66 24.75 13.11
CA ALA A 336 -29.32 26.07 12.63
C ALA A 336 -28.27 26.06 11.50
N ILE A 337 -27.29 25.17 11.57
CA ILE A 337 -26.23 25.02 10.54
C ILE A 337 -26.80 24.31 9.32
N ILE A 338 -27.60 23.26 9.49
CA ILE A 338 -28.31 22.56 8.42
C ILE A 338 -29.12 23.53 7.56
N ASP A 339 -29.85 24.49 8.16
CA ASP A 339 -30.57 25.49 7.42
C ASP A 339 -29.67 26.35 6.51
N LYS A 340 -28.49 26.70 7.00
CA LYS A 340 -27.51 27.49 6.22
C LYS A 340 -26.83 26.68 5.14
N ALA A 341 -26.44 25.44 5.44
CA ALA A 341 -25.83 24.53 4.48
C ALA A 341 -26.82 24.26 3.32
N ALA A 342 -28.07 23.94 3.63
CA ALA A 342 -29.11 23.75 2.62
C ALA A 342 -29.33 25.00 1.76
N ALA A 343 -29.39 26.17 2.37
CA ALA A 343 -29.55 27.44 1.65
C ALA A 343 -28.35 27.75 0.74
N MET A 344 -27.17 27.27 1.04
CA MET A 344 -25.98 27.41 0.21
C MET A 344 -25.90 26.34 -0.92
N GLY A 345 -26.82 25.38 -0.96
CA GLY A 345 -26.86 24.33 -1.99
C GLY A 345 -26.01 23.12 -1.67
N CYS A 346 -25.63 22.90 -0.40
CA CYS A 346 -24.98 21.66 -0.01
C CYS A 346 -25.94 20.48 -0.12
N GLU A 347 -25.45 19.35 -0.62
CA GLU A 347 -26.25 18.15 -0.88
C GLU A 347 -26.09 17.11 0.25
N TYR A 348 -24.95 17.16 0.94
CA TYR A 348 -24.61 16.32 2.10
C TYR A 348 -24.29 17.18 3.31
N TYR A 349 -24.71 16.72 4.48
CA TYR A 349 -24.36 17.32 5.76
C TYR A 349 -23.65 16.28 6.63
N CYS A 350 -22.38 16.47 6.93
CA CYS A 350 -21.60 15.60 7.79
C CYS A 350 -21.55 16.17 9.21
N LEU A 351 -22.28 15.54 10.14
CA LEU A 351 -22.12 15.75 11.57
C LEU A 351 -20.86 14.99 12.01
N ASP A 352 -19.84 15.74 12.36
CA ASP A 352 -18.52 15.21 12.70
C ASP A 352 -18.49 14.62 14.12
N CYS A 353 -17.36 14.58 14.78
CA CYS A 353 -17.18 13.99 16.09
C CYS A 353 -17.99 14.65 17.21
N GLY A 354 -18.18 13.95 18.34
CA GLY A 354 -18.80 14.47 19.56
C GLY A 354 -20.28 14.11 19.74
N TRP A 355 -20.95 13.56 18.74
CA TRP A 355 -22.37 13.20 18.83
C TRP A 355 -22.70 12.06 19.80
N TYR A 356 -21.72 11.20 20.10
CA TYR A 356 -21.86 9.95 20.86
C TYR A 356 -21.58 10.08 22.36
N ASP A 357 -21.09 11.21 22.84
CA ASP A 357 -20.85 11.43 24.27
C ASP A 357 -21.00 12.92 24.63
N LYS A 358 -21.31 13.18 25.89
CA LYS A 358 -21.40 14.55 26.45
C LYS A 358 -20.07 15.21 26.77
N GLY A 359 -19.02 14.39 26.91
CA GLY A 359 -17.67 14.85 27.30
C GLY A 359 -16.80 15.21 26.11
N PHE A 360 -15.49 15.20 26.36
CA PHE A 360 -14.51 15.39 25.31
C PHE A 360 -14.53 14.20 24.35
N TRP A 361 -14.79 14.46 23.10
CA TRP A 361 -15.09 13.43 22.10
C TRP A 361 -13.98 12.44 21.87
N TRP A 362 -12.70 12.81 22.02
CA TRP A 362 -11.54 12.05 21.62
C TRP A 362 -11.35 10.71 22.35
N ASP A 363 -11.45 10.73 23.68
CA ASP A 363 -11.17 9.55 24.52
C ASP A 363 -12.43 8.75 24.90
N ARG A 364 -13.60 9.12 24.35
CA ARG A 364 -14.90 8.49 24.61
C ARG A 364 -15.55 7.84 23.40
N VAL A 365 -14.86 7.81 22.26
CA VAL A 365 -15.33 7.11 21.05
C VAL A 365 -15.51 5.61 21.30
N GLY A 366 -16.37 4.95 20.54
CA GLY A 366 -16.45 3.49 20.50
C GLY A 366 -17.81 2.86 20.69
N GLU A 367 -18.72 3.42 21.49
CA GLU A 367 -20.07 2.86 21.66
C GLU A 367 -21.02 3.27 20.53
N TRP A 368 -20.76 4.41 19.91
CA TRP A 368 -21.45 4.93 18.74
C TRP A 368 -22.98 5.05 18.93
N LYS A 369 -23.40 5.46 20.13
CA LYS A 369 -24.76 5.84 20.46
C LYS A 369 -24.83 7.31 20.75
N GLU A 370 -25.90 7.98 20.32
CA GLU A 370 -26.05 9.40 20.55
C GLU A 370 -26.11 9.77 22.03
N SER A 371 -25.56 10.92 22.37
CA SER A 371 -25.68 11.51 23.69
C SER A 371 -27.09 12.10 23.89
N PRO A 372 -27.89 11.63 24.87
CA PRO A 372 -29.20 12.22 25.14
C PRO A 372 -29.13 13.66 25.61
N GLU A 373 -28.00 14.09 26.19
CA GLU A 373 -27.77 15.46 26.63
C GLU A 373 -27.56 16.40 25.44
N ARG A 374 -26.94 15.90 24.35
CA ARG A 374 -26.73 16.70 23.13
C ARG A 374 -27.93 16.65 22.18
N PHE A 375 -28.61 15.50 22.15
CA PHE A 375 -29.75 15.23 21.26
C PHE A 375 -30.95 14.73 22.06
N PRO A 376 -31.66 15.67 22.79
CA PRO A 376 -32.78 15.29 23.67
C PRO A 376 -33.97 14.68 22.91
N ASN A 377 -34.13 15.01 21.61
CA ASN A 377 -35.15 14.42 20.75
C ASN A 377 -34.58 13.31 19.83
N THR A 378 -33.43 12.70 20.19
CA THR A 378 -32.64 11.73 19.46
C THR A 378 -31.88 12.30 18.26
N LEU A 379 -30.78 11.66 17.92
CA LEU A 379 -30.01 11.99 16.70
C LEU A 379 -30.87 11.82 15.43
N LYS A 380 -31.82 10.89 15.45
CA LYS A 380 -32.75 10.67 14.34
C LYS A 380 -33.53 11.93 13.98
N ALA A 381 -33.92 12.74 14.96
CA ALA A 381 -34.64 14.01 14.70
C ALA A 381 -33.78 15.00 13.90
N VAL A 382 -32.47 15.01 14.09
CA VAL A 382 -31.53 15.83 13.29
C VAL A 382 -31.35 15.24 11.90
N CYS A 383 -31.22 13.91 11.79
CA CYS A 383 -31.14 13.24 10.50
C CYS A 383 -32.38 13.47 9.64
N ASP A 384 -33.57 13.33 10.23
CA ASP A 384 -34.84 13.60 9.54
C ASP A 384 -34.92 15.06 9.12
N TYR A 385 -34.47 16.00 9.97
CA TYR A 385 -34.46 17.43 9.64
C TYR A 385 -33.54 17.75 8.44
N ALA A 386 -32.34 17.17 8.39
CA ALA A 386 -31.46 17.34 7.22
C ALA A 386 -32.12 16.78 5.93
N LYS A 387 -32.79 15.63 6.05
CA LYS A 387 -33.54 15.04 4.93
C LYS A 387 -34.71 15.90 4.48
N GLU A 388 -35.45 16.53 5.40
CA GLU A 388 -36.53 17.50 5.08
C GLU A 388 -36.00 18.72 4.32
N LYS A 389 -34.74 19.11 4.56
CA LYS A 389 -34.05 20.17 3.81
C LYS A 389 -33.44 19.72 2.49
N GLY A 390 -33.64 18.46 2.10
CA GLY A 390 -33.15 17.86 0.85
C GLY A 390 -31.70 17.39 0.88
N MET A 391 -31.10 17.28 2.05
CA MET A 391 -29.70 16.82 2.21
C MET A 391 -29.62 15.38 2.67
N VAL A 392 -28.56 14.70 2.27
CA VAL A 392 -28.15 13.39 2.80
C VAL A 392 -27.37 13.63 4.10
N MET A 393 -27.79 12.95 5.18
CA MET A 393 -27.07 13.01 6.46
C MET A 393 -25.86 12.10 6.46
N GLY A 394 -24.70 12.62 6.85
CA GLY A 394 -23.48 11.90 7.10
C GLY A 394 -23.06 11.96 8.57
N LEU A 395 -22.31 10.96 9.02
CA LEU A 395 -21.73 10.92 10.36
C LEU A 395 -20.23 10.64 10.31
N TRP A 396 -19.48 11.27 11.20
CA TRP A 396 -18.12 10.85 11.50
C TRP A 396 -18.12 9.56 12.31
N LEU A 397 -17.33 8.58 11.88
CA LEU A 397 -17.28 7.24 12.44
C LEU A 397 -15.87 6.67 12.35
N GLU A 398 -15.05 6.85 13.39
CA GLU A 398 -13.73 6.24 13.51
C GLU A 398 -13.86 4.86 14.17
N ILE A 399 -14.36 3.89 13.38
CA ILE A 399 -14.88 2.61 13.88
C ILE A 399 -13.78 1.64 14.33
N GLU A 400 -12.53 1.90 13.99
CA GLU A 400 -11.37 1.06 14.31
C GLU A 400 -10.80 1.27 15.71
N VAL A 401 -11.29 2.26 16.43
CA VAL A 401 -10.77 2.63 17.76
C VAL A 401 -11.86 2.65 18.82
N MET A 402 -11.42 2.55 20.09
CA MET A 402 -12.27 2.74 21.25
C MET A 402 -11.53 3.52 22.33
N GLY A 403 -12.11 4.62 22.78
CA GLY A 403 -11.50 5.53 23.75
C GLY A 403 -11.27 4.86 25.11
N VAL A 404 -10.21 5.22 25.81
CA VAL A 404 -9.88 4.68 27.13
C VAL A 404 -10.95 5.05 28.19
N ALA A 405 -11.70 6.14 27.98
CA ALA A 405 -12.81 6.57 28.83
C ALA A 405 -14.18 6.07 28.34
N CYS A 406 -14.24 5.30 27.27
CA CYS A 406 -15.46 4.66 26.81
C CYS A 406 -15.86 3.53 27.77
N GLU A 407 -17.07 3.56 28.31
CA GLU A 407 -17.53 2.55 29.25
C GLU A 407 -17.57 1.15 28.66
N LEU A 408 -17.88 1.03 27.38
CA LEU A 408 -17.89 -0.24 26.67
C LEU A 408 -16.50 -0.88 26.62
N ALA A 409 -15.44 -0.11 26.47
CA ALA A 409 -14.06 -0.60 26.44
C ALA A 409 -13.70 -1.40 27.70
N ASN A 410 -14.23 -1.00 28.86
CA ASN A 410 -13.98 -1.68 30.14
C ASN A 410 -14.80 -2.97 30.33
N LYS A 411 -15.80 -3.21 29.47
CA LYS A 411 -16.69 -4.38 29.53
C LYS A 411 -16.29 -5.45 28.53
N LEU A 412 -15.46 -5.11 27.55
CA LEU A 412 -15.03 -6.01 26.48
C LEU A 412 -13.75 -6.78 26.87
N PRO A 413 -13.60 -8.03 26.42
CA PRO A 413 -12.41 -8.82 26.70
C PRO A 413 -11.19 -8.31 25.92
N ASP A 414 -9.98 -8.68 26.38
CA ASP A 414 -8.72 -8.17 25.80
C ASP A 414 -8.47 -8.63 24.37
N ASP A 415 -9.04 -9.74 23.94
CA ASP A 415 -8.93 -10.26 22.57
C ASP A 415 -9.72 -9.45 21.52
N TRP A 416 -10.49 -8.45 21.96
CA TRP A 416 -11.09 -7.45 21.07
C TRP A 416 -10.10 -6.38 20.63
N PHE A 417 -8.97 -6.27 21.34
CA PHE A 417 -8.02 -5.18 21.16
C PHE A 417 -6.66 -5.70 20.70
N ILE A 418 -5.96 -4.90 19.93
CA ILE A 418 -4.56 -5.18 19.64
C ILE A 418 -3.76 -5.11 20.94
N CYS A 419 -3.09 -6.22 21.28
CA CYS A 419 -2.28 -6.35 22.49
C CYS A 419 -0.80 -6.52 22.13
N ARG A 420 0.07 -5.88 22.93
CA ARG A 420 1.51 -6.09 22.91
C ARG A 420 2.01 -6.36 24.34
N HIS A 421 2.82 -7.39 24.48
CA HIS A 421 3.34 -7.80 25.80
C HIS A 421 2.22 -8.00 26.85
N GLY A 422 1.08 -8.57 26.45
CA GLY A 422 -0.07 -8.86 27.33
C GLY A 422 -0.86 -7.62 27.79
N LYS A 423 -0.68 -6.46 27.12
CA LYS A 423 -1.41 -5.22 27.41
C LYS A 423 -2.05 -4.69 26.13
N ARG A 424 -3.24 -4.11 26.28
CA ARG A 424 -3.91 -3.39 25.19
C ARG A 424 -3.03 -2.25 24.69
N HIS A 425 -2.85 -2.17 23.39
CA HIS A 425 -2.16 -1.07 22.76
C HIS A 425 -3.00 0.20 22.88
N ILE A 426 -2.37 1.27 23.33
CA ILE A 426 -2.99 2.61 23.43
C ILE A 426 -2.25 3.54 22.49
N ASP A 427 -2.98 4.11 21.56
CA ASP A 427 -2.52 5.19 20.71
C ASP A 427 -3.36 6.44 21.04
N ASN A 428 -2.69 7.48 21.53
CA ASN A 428 -3.28 8.78 21.85
C ASN A 428 -4.64 8.69 22.62
N LYS A 429 -4.65 7.94 23.73
CA LYS A 429 -5.81 7.69 24.61
C LYS A 429 -6.91 6.82 23.98
N ARG A 430 -6.60 6.04 22.97
CA ARG A 430 -7.56 5.12 22.35
C ARG A 430 -6.94 3.73 22.22
N TYR A 431 -7.74 2.71 22.43
CA TYR A 431 -7.42 1.32 22.12
C TYR A 431 -7.68 1.08 20.63
N LEU A 432 -6.81 0.30 19.99
CA LEU A 432 -7.03 -0.19 18.62
C LEU A 432 -7.79 -1.50 18.67
N LEU A 433 -8.87 -1.61 17.91
CA LEU A 433 -9.65 -2.85 17.78
C LEU A 433 -8.91 -3.87 16.90
N ASP A 434 -8.98 -5.15 17.28
CA ASP A 434 -8.38 -6.23 16.51
C ASP A 434 -9.36 -6.82 15.50
N PHE A 435 -9.31 -6.35 14.27
CA PHE A 435 -10.17 -6.84 13.18
C PHE A 435 -9.90 -8.28 12.74
N ARG A 436 -8.88 -8.96 13.29
CA ARG A 436 -8.71 -10.42 13.12
C ARG A 436 -9.80 -11.16 13.89
N ASN A 437 -10.31 -10.59 14.99
CA ASN A 437 -11.40 -11.13 15.76
C ASN A 437 -12.74 -10.96 15.00
N PRO A 438 -13.48 -12.05 14.72
CA PRO A 438 -14.76 -11.98 14.01
C PRO A 438 -15.85 -11.21 14.78
N GLU A 439 -15.82 -11.22 16.11
CA GLU A 439 -16.79 -10.48 16.93
C GLU A 439 -16.60 -8.96 16.81
N VAL A 440 -15.35 -8.51 16.70
CA VAL A 440 -15.02 -7.09 16.42
C VAL A 440 -15.60 -6.67 15.06
N ARG A 441 -15.35 -7.47 14.02
CA ARG A 441 -15.92 -7.17 12.69
C ARG A 441 -17.44 -7.13 12.73
N LYS A 442 -18.06 -8.09 13.41
CA LYS A 442 -19.51 -8.12 13.58
C LYS A 442 -20.02 -6.88 14.29
N TYR A 443 -19.40 -6.48 15.39
CA TYR A 443 -19.76 -5.27 16.13
C TYR A 443 -19.72 -4.03 15.25
N CYS A 444 -18.64 -3.84 14.49
CA CYS A 444 -18.48 -2.71 13.58
C CYS A 444 -19.57 -2.71 12.49
N MET A 445 -19.87 -3.87 11.91
CA MET A 445 -20.95 -4.00 10.92
C MET A 445 -22.33 -3.70 11.53
N ASP A 446 -22.60 -4.19 12.74
CA ASP A 446 -23.86 -3.92 13.43
C ASP A 446 -24.04 -2.42 13.72
N VAL A 447 -22.96 -1.70 14.05
CA VAL A 447 -22.98 -0.22 14.24
C VAL A 447 -23.34 0.46 12.95
N VAL A 448 -22.66 0.17 11.85
CA VAL A 448 -22.91 0.78 10.53
C VAL A 448 -24.34 0.49 10.07
N ASP A 449 -24.75 -0.77 10.15
CA ASP A 449 -26.10 -1.22 9.79
C ASP A 449 -27.19 -0.48 10.56
N ARG A 450 -27.00 -0.31 11.88
CA ARG A 450 -27.93 0.44 12.73
C ARG A 450 -28.02 1.92 12.30
N LEU A 451 -26.89 2.56 12.09
CA LEU A 451 -26.87 3.97 11.70
C LEU A 451 -27.53 4.20 10.32
N ILE A 452 -27.37 3.28 9.39
CA ILE A 452 -28.05 3.32 8.10
C ILE A 452 -29.57 3.05 8.27
N LYS A 453 -29.93 1.95 8.93
CA LYS A 453 -31.33 1.48 8.98
C LYS A 453 -32.22 2.33 9.89
N ASP A 454 -31.72 2.69 11.08
CA ASP A 454 -32.52 3.36 12.10
C ASP A 454 -32.49 4.88 11.95
N TYR A 455 -31.39 5.45 11.49
CA TYR A 455 -31.20 6.90 11.38
C TYR A 455 -31.23 7.42 9.93
N GLY A 456 -31.10 6.57 8.95
CA GLY A 456 -31.08 6.95 7.54
C GLY A 456 -29.79 7.65 7.10
N VAL A 457 -28.67 7.31 7.73
CA VAL A 457 -27.34 7.85 7.38
C VAL A 457 -26.93 7.31 6.01
N GLY A 458 -26.51 8.19 5.12
CA GLY A 458 -26.08 7.84 3.76
C GLY A 458 -24.62 8.15 3.45
N TYR A 459 -23.87 8.71 4.42
CA TYR A 459 -22.46 9.06 4.26
C TYR A 459 -21.70 8.82 5.57
N PHE A 460 -20.48 8.27 5.49
CA PHE A 460 -19.58 8.14 6.62
C PHE A 460 -18.23 8.77 6.31
N LYS A 461 -17.72 9.57 7.25
CA LYS A 461 -16.37 10.13 7.23
C LYS A 461 -15.48 9.40 8.21
#